data_5761812991fd4d20cd4cd67b4fe3ec29
#
_entry.id   5761812991fd4d20cd4cd67b4fe3ec29
#
_cell.length_a   1.000
_cell.length_b   1.000
_cell.length_c   1.000
_cell.angle_alpha   90.00
_cell.angle_beta   90.00
_cell.angle_gamma   90.00
#
_symmetry.space_group_name_H-M   'P 1'
#
loop_
_entity.id
_entity.type
_entity.pdbx_description
1 polymer ?
#
loop_
_entity_poly.entity_id
_entity_poly.type
_entity_poly.pdbx_seq_one_letter_code
_entity_poly.pdbx_strand_id
1 'polypeptide(L)'
;MLTSTDFSGLLNQRFFNNFLPIPATNSLAKGMITPSFELTDVTNGRSVTLTDFRRRRPVVLAFTRIFTEKQYCPFCFPHIKALNESYEEFLDRDVELLMITSTDLRQSKTVVKDLGLKMPLLSDPSCNNFRAYQTGQALGAPLPAQFVLNKVGQLRYKHLFSFLDHNASIETLLKAVDRL
;
A
#
# COMPACT_ATOMS: atom_id res chain seq x y z
N MET A 1 4.68 -17.80 -3.69
CA MET A 1 4.68 -18.40 -5.03
C MET A 1 3.84 -17.52 -5.90
N LEU A 2 4.44 -16.80 -6.80
CA LEU A 2 3.67 -16.32 -7.88
C LEU A 2 3.17 -17.55 -8.46
N THR A 3 1.98 -17.77 -8.70
CA THR A 3 1.96 -17.27 -9.91
C THR A 3 1.46 -18.30 -10.84
N SER A 4 0.33 -18.07 -11.17
CA SER A 4 -0.28 -18.63 -12.36
C SER A 4 0.59 -18.23 -13.56
N THR A 5 0.86 -19.14 -14.46
CA THR A 5 1.38 -18.86 -15.81
C THR A 5 0.33 -18.12 -16.68
N ASP A 6 -0.80 -17.78 -16.08
CA ASP A 6 -1.89 -17.06 -16.72
C ASP A 6 -1.63 -15.55 -16.65
N PHE A 7 -1.15 -14.99 -17.75
CA PHE A 7 -0.91 -13.56 -17.95
C PHE A 7 -2.13 -12.82 -18.45
N SER A 8 -3.32 -13.47 -18.47
CA SER A 8 -4.55 -12.81 -18.88
C SER A 8 -4.87 -11.63 -17.95
N GLY A 9 -5.23 -10.49 -18.53
CA GLY A 9 -5.51 -9.27 -17.79
C GLY A 9 -4.29 -8.47 -17.32
N LEU A 10 -3.06 -8.97 -17.55
CA LEU A 10 -1.84 -8.22 -17.22
C LEU A 10 -1.68 -7.00 -18.14
N LEU A 11 -1.79 -7.21 -19.45
CA LEU A 11 -1.62 -6.17 -20.47
C LEU A 11 -2.89 -5.34 -20.60
N ASN A 12 -3.06 -4.38 -19.71
CA ASN A 12 -4.18 -3.44 -19.70
C ASN A 12 -3.66 -2.00 -19.70
N GLN A 13 -4.56 -1.00 -19.77
CA GLN A 13 -4.19 0.42 -19.81
C GLN A 13 -3.31 0.81 -18.62
N ARG A 14 -3.58 0.30 -17.41
CA ARG A 14 -2.76 0.55 -16.23
C ARG A 14 -1.34 0.04 -16.41
N PHE A 15 -1.17 -1.16 -17.00
CA PHE A 15 0.15 -1.75 -17.29
C PHE A 15 0.96 -0.82 -18.21
N PHE A 16 0.38 -0.38 -19.32
CA PHE A 16 1.08 0.50 -20.26
C PHE A 16 1.40 1.87 -19.66
N ASN A 17 0.48 2.45 -18.89
CA ASN A 17 0.69 3.73 -18.21
C ASN A 17 1.82 3.68 -17.17
N ASN A 18 2.10 2.51 -16.59
CA ASN A 18 3.14 2.31 -15.58
C ASN A 18 4.34 1.50 -16.09
N PHE A 19 4.47 1.31 -17.39
CA PHE A 19 5.53 0.46 -17.96
C PHE A 19 6.91 1.11 -17.86
N LEU A 20 7.02 2.38 -18.24
CA LEU A 20 8.28 3.11 -18.19
C LEU A 20 8.72 3.35 -16.74
N PRO A 21 10.01 3.11 -16.42
CA PRO A 21 10.52 3.36 -15.08
C PRO A 21 10.49 4.84 -14.72
N ILE A 22 9.85 5.17 -13.61
CA ILE A 22 9.93 6.46 -12.93
C ILE A 22 10.36 6.16 -11.50
N PRO A 23 11.52 6.65 -11.06
CA PRO A 23 11.99 6.37 -9.71
C PRO A 23 11.08 7.03 -8.65
N ALA A 24 11.03 6.44 -7.47
CA ALA A 24 10.44 7.09 -6.31
C ALA A 24 11.21 8.39 -5.99
N THR A 25 10.51 9.40 -5.52
CA THR A 25 11.15 10.67 -5.15
C THR A 25 10.96 10.98 -3.66
N ASN A 26 11.90 11.73 -3.09
CA ASN A 26 11.98 11.99 -1.66
C ASN A 26 11.38 13.34 -1.25
N SER A 27 10.49 13.93 -2.05
CA SER A 27 9.96 15.28 -1.82
C SER A 27 8.98 15.37 -0.64
N LEU A 28 8.29 14.27 -0.27
CA LEU A 28 7.52 14.22 0.97
C LEU A 28 8.48 14.14 2.15
N ALA A 29 8.73 15.26 2.84
CA ALA A 29 9.63 15.31 3.99
C ALA A 29 8.90 14.95 5.31
N LYS A 30 9.66 14.44 6.29
CA LYS A 30 9.14 14.23 7.65
C LYS A 30 8.60 15.55 8.22
N GLY A 31 7.47 15.48 8.90
CA GLY A 31 6.77 16.63 9.46
C GLY A 31 5.74 17.27 8.52
N MET A 32 5.80 17.00 7.21
CA MET A 32 4.79 17.49 6.26
C MET A 32 3.47 16.76 6.43
N ILE A 33 2.36 17.47 6.23
CA ILE A 33 1.04 16.87 6.07
C ILE A 33 1.02 16.11 4.74
N THR A 34 0.59 14.86 4.78
CA THR A 34 0.53 14.03 3.58
C THR A 34 -0.72 14.32 2.75
N PRO A 35 -0.68 14.03 1.42
CA PRO A 35 -1.87 14.08 0.58
C PRO A 35 -2.99 13.22 1.17
N SER A 36 -4.22 13.73 1.12
CA SER A 36 -5.40 12.94 1.50
C SER A 36 -5.95 12.20 0.30
N PHE A 37 -6.72 11.16 0.57
CA PHE A 37 -7.42 10.38 -0.43
C PHE A 37 -8.79 9.93 0.09
N GLU A 38 -9.64 9.53 -0.82
CA GLU A 38 -10.84 8.76 -0.58
C GLU A 38 -10.82 7.54 -1.50
N LEU A 39 -10.82 6.35 -0.92
CA LEU A 39 -10.73 5.07 -1.65
C LEU A 39 -11.71 4.05 -1.08
N THR A 40 -12.15 3.12 -1.92
CA THR A 40 -12.97 2.00 -1.46
C THR A 40 -12.11 0.96 -0.75
N ASP A 41 -12.44 0.67 0.50
CA ASP A 41 -11.97 -0.52 1.21
C ASP A 41 -12.73 -1.73 0.70
N VAL A 42 -12.03 -2.60 0.02
CA VAL A 42 -12.59 -3.78 -0.63
C VAL A 42 -12.94 -4.89 0.37
N THR A 43 -12.30 -4.85 1.54
CA THR A 43 -12.50 -5.86 2.60
C THR A 43 -13.91 -5.76 3.20
N ASN A 44 -14.44 -4.55 3.33
CA ASN A 44 -15.77 -4.32 3.92
C ASN A 44 -16.75 -3.52 3.01
N GLY A 45 -16.28 -3.07 1.84
CA GLY A 45 -17.10 -2.35 0.86
C GLY A 45 -17.39 -0.88 1.21
N ARG A 46 -16.67 -0.29 2.16
CA ARG A 46 -16.88 1.09 2.60
C ARG A 46 -15.89 2.05 1.94
N SER A 47 -16.29 3.33 1.80
CA SER A 47 -15.35 4.40 1.48
C SER A 47 -14.50 4.73 2.70
N VAL A 48 -13.21 4.88 2.51
CA VAL A 48 -12.22 5.27 3.52
C VAL A 48 -11.55 6.55 3.07
N THR A 49 -11.66 7.58 3.89
CA THR A 49 -10.98 8.86 3.69
C THR A 49 -9.84 8.99 4.71
N LEU A 50 -8.63 9.31 4.26
CA LEU A 50 -7.47 9.43 5.16
C LEU A 50 -7.71 10.47 6.27
N THR A 51 -8.48 11.53 5.99
CA THR A 51 -8.80 12.55 6.99
C THR A 51 -9.68 12.05 8.14
N ASP A 52 -10.39 10.92 7.98
CA ASP A 52 -11.25 10.35 9.02
C ASP A 52 -10.44 9.85 10.23
N PHE A 53 -9.17 9.58 10.04
CA PHE A 53 -8.24 9.15 11.10
C PHE A 53 -7.59 10.34 11.83
N ARG A 54 -7.67 11.55 11.27
CA ARG A 54 -7.07 12.74 11.90
C ARG A 54 -7.68 13.00 13.27
N ARG A 55 -6.82 13.28 14.26
CA ARG A 55 -7.16 13.49 15.67
C ARG A 55 -7.77 12.26 16.37
N ARG A 56 -7.80 11.11 15.68
CA ARG A 56 -8.28 9.85 16.25
C ARG A 56 -7.11 8.90 16.49
N ARG A 57 -6.49 8.42 15.43
CA ARG A 57 -5.37 7.47 15.52
C ARG A 57 -4.31 7.71 14.45
N PRO A 58 -3.07 7.31 14.69
CA PRO A 58 -2.04 7.27 13.66
C PRO A 58 -2.40 6.26 12.56
N VAL A 59 -1.76 6.40 11.41
CA VAL A 59 -2.00 5.52 10.27
C VAL A 59 -0.68 5.02 9.67
N VAL A 60 -0.61 3.73 9.39
CA VAL A 60 0.40 3.15 8.52
C VAL A 60 -0.22 2.94 7.14
N LEU A 61 0.37 3.54 6.11
CA LEU A 61 0.00 3.32 4.72
C LEU A 61 1.00 2.36 4.09
N ALA A 62 0.53 1.24 3.57
CA ALA A 62 1.33 0.25 2.87
C ALA A 62 0.90 0.19 1.40
N PHE A 63 1.56 0.96 0.53
CA PHE A 63 1.41 0.85 -0.91
C PHE A 63 2.04 -0.46 -1.38
N THR A 64 1.25 -1.31 -2.01
CA THR A 64 1.71 -2.63 -2.43
C THR A 64 1.59 -2.84 -3.93
N ARG A 65 2.46 -3.70 -4.46
CA ARG A 65 2.55 -3.98 -5.89
C ARG A 65 1.91 -5.32 -6.21
N ILE A 66 0.71 -5.26 -6.77
CA ILE A 66 -0.05 -6.40 -7.29
C ILE A 66 -0.33 -6.11 -8.77
N PHE A 67 0.04 -7.03 -9.65
CA PHE A 67 -0.19 -6.87 -11.09
C PHE A 67 -1.61 -7.29 -11.47
N THR A 68 -2.03 -8.46 -11.02
CA THR A 68 -3.40 -8.99 -11.17
C THR A 68 -3.74 -9.81 -9.93
N GLU A 69 -4.98 -10.25 -9.81
CA GLU A 69 -5.41 -11.17 -8.76
C GLU A 69 -4.66 -12.51 -8.74
N LYS A 70 -3.95 -12.81 -9.83
CA LYS A 70 -3.16 -14.05 -9.99
C LYS A 70 -1.66 -13.80 -9.98
N GLN A 71 -1.22 -12.54 -10.09
CA GLN A 71 0.18 -12.19 -10.25
C GLN A 71 0.57 -11.08 -9.28
N TYR A 72 1.45 -11.44 -8.37
CA TYR A 72 1.99 -10.58 -7.34
C TYR A 72 3.46 -10.28 -7.61
N CYS A 73 3.91 -9.12 -7.18
CA CYS A 73 5.34 -8.85 -7.10
C CYS A 73 5.98 -9.83 -6.08
N PRO A 74 7.06 -10.56 -6.44
CA PRO A 74 7.70 -11.54 -5.55
C PRO A 74 8.12 -10.97 -4.20
N PHE A 75 8.53 -9.70 -4.17
CA PHE A 75 8.95 -9.02 -2.95
C PHE A 75 7.78 -8.48 -2.12
N CYS A 76 6.64 -8.19 -2.77
CA CYS A 76 5.48 -7.68 -2.07
C CYS A 76 4.61 -8.79 -1.48
N PHE A 77 4.56 -9.95 -2.11
CA PHE A 77 3.70 -11.04 -1.66
C PHE A 77 3.99 -11.51 -0.21
N PRO A 78 5.24 -11.81 0.18
CA PRO A 78 5.54 -12.15 1.57
C PRO A 78 5.27 -10.97 2.53
N HIS A 79 5.50 -9.72 2.07
CA HIS A 79 5.23 -8.53 2.88
C HIS A 79 3.72 -8.33 3.14
N ILE A 80 2.87 -8.55 2.12
CA ILE A 80 1.40 -8.51 2.29
C ILE A 80 0.96 -9.50 3.37
N LYS A 81 1.47 -10.74 3.32
CA LYS A 81 1.15 -11.75 4.32
C LYS A 81 1.62 -11.36 5.72
N ALA A 82 2.85 -10.90 5.85
CA ALA A 82 3.39 -10.43 7.12
C ALA A 82 2.58 -9.27 7.71
N LEU A 83 2.18 -8.29 6.90
CA LEU A 83 1.31 -7.19 7.32
C LEU A 83 -0.05 -7.72 7.82
N ASN A 84 -0.66 -8.66 7.10
CA ASN A 84 -1.94 -9.23 7.47
C ASN A 84 -1.86 -10.07 8.76
N GLU A 85 -0.79 -10.81 8.94
CA GLU A 85 -0.52 -11.61 10.15
C GLU A 85 -0.30 -10.71 11.37
N SER A 86 0.38 -9.56 11.20
CA SER A 86 0.67 -8.61 12.27
C SER A 86 -0.38 -7.50 12.42
N TYR A 87 -1.53 -7.58 11.72
CA TYR A 87 -2.53 -6.50 11.73
C TYR A 87 -3.02 -6.16 13.15
N GLU A 88 -3.29 -7.18 13.98
CA GLU A 88 -3.72 -7.00 15.36
C GLU A 88 -2.66 -6.25 16.21
N GLU A 89 -1.37 -6.47 15.96
CA GLU A 89 -0.30 -5.75 16.65
C GLU A 89 -0.31 -4.24 16.41
N PHE A 90 -0.77 -3.79 15.22
CA PHE A 90 -0.99 -2.37 14.94
C PHE A 90 -2.23 -1.86 15.66
N LEU A 91 -3.32 -2.62 15.66
CA LEU A 91 -4.56 -2.26 16.36
C LEU A 91 -4.36 -2.15 17.88
N ASP A 92 -3.57 -3.04 18.48
CA ASP A 92 -3.22 -3.02 19.90
C ASP A 92 -2.45 -1.74 20.29
N ARG A 93 -1.81 -1.09 19.32
CA ARG A 93 -1.13 0.21 19.49
C ARG A 93 -2.01 1.42 19.13
N ASP A 94 -3.32 1.20 18.95
CA ASP A 94 -4.26 2.22 18.47
C ASP A 94 -3.84 2.85 17.12
N VAL A 95 -3.27 2.05 16.22
CA VAL A 95 -2.82 2.47 14.88
C VAL A 95 -3.62 1.74 13.82
N GLU A 96 -4.09 2.48 12.82
CA GLU A 96 -4.72 1.87 11.65
C GLU A 96 -3.67 1.49 10.60
N LEU A 97 -3.79 0.29 10.04
CA LEU A 97 -2.98 -0.17 8.91
C LEU A 97 -3.86 -0.23 7.66
N LEU A 98 -3.53 0.57 6.67
CA LEU A 98 -4.24 0.63 5.39
C LEU A 98 -3.31 0.15 4.26
N MET A 99 -3.67 -0.95 3.61
CA MET A 99 -2.95 -1.40 2.41
C MET A 99 -3.60 -0.82 1.15
N ILE A 100 -2.81 -0.26 0.25
CA ILE A 100 -3.26 0.38 -0.99
C ILE A 100 -2.70 -0.39 -2.18
N THR A 101 -3.59 -0.78 -3.10
CA THR A 101 -3.24 -1.50 -4.34
C THR A 101 -3.73 -0.76 -5.57
N SER A 102 -3.04 -0.95 -6.69
CA SER A 102 -3.47 -0.45 -8.00
C SER A 102 -4.39 -1.40 -8.78
N THR A 103 -4.80 -2.52 -8.19
CA THR A 103 -5.80 -3.42 -8.78
C THR A 103 -7.20 -2.83 -8.70
N ASP A 104 -8.06 -3.15 -9.68
CA ASP A 104 -9.45 -2.74 -9.66
C ASP A 104 -10.26 -3.48 -8.56
N LEU A 105 -11.52 -3.06 -8.36
CA LEU A 105 -12.38 -3.63 -7.32
C LEU A 105 -12.61 -5.14 -7.49
N ARG A 106 -12.74 -5.64 -8.73
CA ARG A 106 -12.96 -7.06 -9.01
C ARG A 106 -11.72 -7.87 -8.63
N GLN A 107 -10.56 -7.46 -9.13
CA GLN A 107 -9.27 -8.08 -8.81
C GLN A 107 -8.99 -8.04 -7.31
N SER A 108 -9.21 -6.88 -6.69
CA SER A 108 -8.97 -6.68 -5.25
C SER A 108 -9.88 -7.56 -4.38
N LYS A 109 -11.15 -7.79 -4.77
CA LYS A 109 -12.04 -8.74 -4.08
C LYS A 109 -11.50 -10.17 -4.10
N THR A 110 -10.92 -10.58 -5.23
CA THR A 110 -10.28 -11.90 -5.33
C THR A 110 -9.06 -11.96 -4.44
N VAL A 111 -8.21 -10.92 -4.43
CA VAL A 111 -7.04 -10.82 -3.53
C VAL A 111 -7.44 -10.94 -2.06
N VAL A 112 -8.45 -10.19 -1.62
CA VAL A 112 -8.97 -10.25 -0.23
C VAL A 112 -9.38 -11.67 0.14
N LYS A 113 -10.15 -12.32 -0.73
CA LYS A 113 -10.64 -13.69 -0.50
C LYS A 113 -9.51 -14.71 -0.46
N ASP A 114 -8.62 -14.68 -1.46
CA ASP A 114 -7.60 -15.72 -1.64
C ASP A 114 -6.49 -15.63 -0.58
N LEU A 115 -6.20 -14.42 -0.08
CA LEU A 115 -5.20 -14.20 0.98
C LEU A 115 -5.82 -14.14 2.38
N GLY A 116 -7.14 -14.19 2.52
CA GLY A 116 -7.82 -14.08 3.81
C GLY A 116 -7.46 -12.77 4.52
N LEU A 117 -7.47 -11.65 3.78
CA LEU A 117 -7.06 -10.37 4.35
C LEU A 117 -8.03 -9.90 5.43
N LYS A 118 -7.50 -9.60 6.62
CA LYS A 118 -8.21 -8.98 7.74
C LYS A 118 -8.05 -7.46 7.73
N MET A 119 -6.86 -6.98 7.33
CA MET A 119 -6.58 -5.57 7.20
C MET A 119 -7.30 -4.95 5.99
N PRO A 120 -7.68 -3.66 6.05
CA PRO A 120 -8.28 -2.94 4.93
C PRO A 120 -7.41 -2.97 3.67
N LEU A 121 -8.00 -3.34 2.53
CA LEU A 121 -7.39 -3.25 1.20
C LEU A 121 -8.10 -2.17 0.39
N LEU A 122 -7.41 -1.06 0.13
CA LEU A 122 -7.93 0.08 -0.61
C LEU A 122 -7.55 -0.02 -2.09
N SER A 123 -8.55 0.12 -2.98
CA SER A 123 -8.36 0.04 -4.43
C SER A 123 -8.13 1.42 -5.04
N ASP A 124 -6.96 1.61 -5.68
CA ASP A 124 -6.59 2.81 -6.45
C ASP A 124 -6.18 2.44 -7.89
N PRO A 125 -7.11 1.98 -8.75
CA PRO A 125 -6.78 1.55 -10.11
C PRO A 125 -6.30 2.69 -11.01
N SER A 126 -6.58 3.94 -10.63
CA SER A 126 -6.07 5.14 -11.30
C SER A 126 -4.60 5.40 -11.02
N CYS A 127 -4.04 4.80 -9.97
CA CYS A 127 -2.71 5.06 -9.41
C CYS A 127 -2.48 6.53 -9.00
N ASN A 128 -3.55 7.30 -8.77
CA ASN A 128 -3.44 8.72 -8.41
C ASN A 128 -2.74 8.91 -7.06
N ASN A 129 -3.03 8.05 -6.09
CA ASN A 129 -2.41 8.14 -4.78
C ASN A 129 -0.95 7.66 -4.79
N PHE A 130 -0.62 6.64 -5.58
CA PHE A 130 0.78 6.26 -5.82
C PHE A 130 1.58 7.45 -6.38
N ARG A 131 1.02 8.20 -7.33
CA ARG A 131 1.66 9.41 -7.88
C ARG A 131 1.74 10.54 -6.85
N ALA A 132 0.66 10.79 -6.11
CA ALA A 132 0.64 11.83 -5.06
C ALA A 132 1.68 11.57 -3.95
N TYR A 133 1.89 10.30 -3.60
CA TYR A 133 2.91 9.87 -2.64
C TYR A 133 4.28 9.61 -3.27
N GLN A 134 4.39 9.77 -4.58
CA GLN A 134 5.65 9.70 -5.35
C GLN A 134 6.39 8.38 -5.16
N THR A 135 5.65 7.29 -5.14
CA THR A 135 6.21 5.95 -4.94
C THR A 135 7.06 5.46 -6.12
N GLY A 136 6.93 6.12 -7.28
CA GLY A 136 7.54 5.66 -8.53
C GLY A 136 6.74 4.54 -9.21
N GLN A 137 7.23 4.11 -10.36
CA GLN A 137 6.63 3.03 -11.14
C GLN A 137 7.67 2.32 -12.00
N ALA A 138 7.42 1.09 -12.37
CA ALA A 138 8.20 0.34 -13.38
C ALA A 138 7.46 -0.93 -13.81
N LEU A 139 7.71 -1.40 -15.02
CA LEU A 139 7.28 -2.72 -15.51
C LEU A 139 5.78 -2.98 -15.27
N GLY A 140 4.95 -1.98 -15.57
CA GLY A 140 3.49 -2.10 -15.62
C GLY A 140 2.74 -1.93 -14.30
N ALA A 141 3.41 -1.52 -13.21
CA ALA A 141 2.74 -1.17 -11.96
C ALA A 141 3.52 -0.16 -11.12
N PRO A 142 2.87 0.61 -10.23
CA PRO A 142 3.55 1.46 -9.27
C PRO A 142 4.47 0.64 -8.35
N LEU A 143 5.50 1.30 -7.80
CA LEU A 143 6.43 0.69 -6.84
C LEU A 143 5.83 0.69 -5.43
N PRO A 144 6.20 -0.29 -4.58
CA PRO A 144 5.74 -0.33 -3.21
C PRO A 144 6.41 0.76 -2.37
N ALA A 145 5.74 1.19 -1.32
CA ALA A 145 6.27 2.13 -0.34
C ALA A 145 5.48 2.06 0.97
N GLN A 146 6.08 2.41 2.09
CA GLN A 146 5.41 2.46 3.39
C GLN A 146 5.58 3.84 4.03
N PHE A 147 4.51 4.33 4.65
CA PHE A 147 4.47 5.62 5.32
C PHE A 147 3.81 5.48 6.69
N VAL A 148 4.39 6.08 7.71
CA VAL A 148 3.80 6.16 9.06
C VAL A 148 3.44 7.60 9.35
N LEU A 149 2.17 7.84 9.65
CA LEU A 149 1.58 9.14 9.90
C LEU A 149 1.13 9.25 11.35
N ASN A 150 1.38 10.38 11.98
CA ASN A 150 0.84 10.65 13.31
C ASN A 150 -0.65 11.05 13.26
N LYS A 151 -1.26 11.24 14.43
CA LYS A 151 -2.70 11.60 14.58
C LYS A 151 -3.11 12.89 13.86
N VAL A 152 -2.17 13.78 13.51
CA VAL A 152 -2.49 15.00 12.76
C VAL A 152 -2.25 14.85 11.26
N GLY A 153 -1.83 13.66 10.81
CA GLY A 153 -1.59 13.34 9.39
C GLY A 153 -0.22 13.79 8.88
N GLN A 154 0.74 14.06 9.78
CA GLN A 154 2.11 14.37 9.41
C GLN A 154 2.93 13.10 9.21
N LEU A 155 3.76 13.11 8.17
CA LEU A 155 4.72 12.05 7.90
C LEU A 155 5.79 11.97 9.01
N ARG A 156 5.93 10.77 9.61
CA ARG A 156 6.92 10.50 10.66
C ARG A 156 7.98 9.51 10.21
N TYR A 157 7.60 8.56 9.37
CA TYR A 157 8.50 7.59 8.76
C TYR A 157 8.06 7.33 7.33
N LYS A 158 9.02 7.06 6.45
CA LYS A 158 8.77 6.53 5.10
C LYS A 158 9.85 5.55 4.70
N HIS A 159 9.44 4.59 3.93
CA HIS A 159 10.28 3.67 3.18
C HIS A 159 9.86 3.71 1.71
N LEU A 160 10.80 3.97 0.83
CA LEU A 160 10.61 3.95 -0.61
C LEU A 160 11.36 2.77 -1.20
N PHE A 161 10.78 2.14 -2.20
CA PHE A 161 11.38 1.00 -2.88
C PHE A 161 12.81 1.30 -3.36
N SER A 162 13.70 0.37 -3.10
CA SER A 162 14.99 0.25 -3.78
C SER A 162 15.25 -1.22 -4.13
N PHE A 163 16.17 -1.49 -5.05
CA PHE A 163 16.50 -2.87 -5.44
C PHE A 163 17.20 -3.65 -4.32
N LEU A 164 17.78 -2.97 -3.34
CA LEU A 164 18.43 -3.60 -2.19
C LEU A 164 17.52 -3.71 -0.97
N ASP A 165 16.47 -2.86 -0.92
CA ASP A 165 15.54 -2.78 0.21
C ASP A 165 14.13 -2.49 -0.33
N HIS A 166 13.36 -3.56 -0.51
CA HIS A 166 12.09 -3.48 -1.25
C HIS A 166 10.92 -2.97 -0.41
N ASN A 167 10.87 -3.37 0.87
CA ASN A 167 9.79 -3.02 1.81
C ASN A 167 10.34 -2.92 3.22
N ALA A 168 9.83 -1.99 4.01
CA ALA A 168 10.13 -1.93 5.43
C ALA A 168 9.64 -3.20 6.14
N SER A 169 10.46 -3.78 7.02
CA SER A 169 10.03 -4.92 7.83
C SER A 169 8.93 -4.51 8.81
N ILE A 170 8.11 -5.48 9.25
CA ILE A 170 7.07 -5.25 10.25
C ILE A 170 7.68 -4.63 11.53
N GLU A 171 8.80 -5.17 11.99
CA GLU A 171 9.52 -4.65 13.16
C GLU A 171 9.92 -3.18 12.98
N THR A 172 10.39 -2.80 11.79
CA THR A 172 10.74 -1.41 11.48
C THR A 172 9.51 -0.50 11.52
N LEU A 173 8.37 -0.95 10.98
CA LEU A 173 7.12 -0.21 11.02
C LEU A 173 6.59 -0.05 12.45
N LEU A 174 6.59 -1.12 13.25
CA LEU A 174 6.18 -1.08 14.66
C LEU A 174 7.08 -0.16 15.48
N LYS A 175 8.41 -0.22 15.30
CA LYS A 175 9.34 0.74 15.93
C LYS A 175 9.07 2.19 15.52
N ALA A 176 8.67 2.42 14.27
CA ALA A 176 8.31 3.76 13.82
C ALA A 176 7.00 4.25 14.45
N VAL A 177 6.04 3.35 14.64
CA VAL A 177 4.79 3.58 15.37
C VAL A 177 5.05 3.90 16.84
N ASP A 178 5.88 3.11 17.52
CA ASP A 178 6.20 3.29 18.94
C ASP A 178 6.92 4.64 19.26
N ARG A 179 7.35 5.36 18.23
CA ARG A 179 8.02 6.69 18.33
C ARG A 179 7.13 7.87 17.97
N LEU A 180 5.82 7.66 17.82
CA LEU A 180 4.88 8.73 17.42
C LEU A 180 4.53 9.73 18.52
#